data_68f12a6ef3934adaf678532bfac23bd1
#
_entry.id   68f12a6ef3934adaf678532bfac23bd1
#
_cell.length_a   1.000
_cell.length_b   1.000
_cell.length_c   1.000
_cell.angle_alpha   90.00
_cell.angle_beta   90.00
_cell.angle_gamma   90.00
#
_symmetry.space_group_name_H-M   'P 1'
#
loop_
_entity.id
_entity.type
_entity.pdbx_description
1 polymer ?
#
loop_
_entity_poly.entity_id
_entity_poly.type
_entity_poly.pdbx_seq_one_letter_code
_entity_poly.pdbx_strand_id
1 'polypeptide(L)'
;MNILVIDLTHGGVKIAVSLAKKGEKVYCYDIYNTLKDVDRRMLEVYNVRLIELKDLKEFKGDIKVIYPVHLPLTSEDISKNNENLNYTFITHHEAIAEILNGWGEDIDKIEITGVKGKTSCAFMLKEILIDENPLILSSLGSLIYEDKKEIILQKNISITPANIKETIDLANKLANPICDGKSKNQIYNSAIFESSLGVSGIGDVGLLTNIVEDYPIAQGRSSAGIAKRQVFRCGIVCCEKDSLDKYYKDISHENVNSFSFDDKSANLYVEDVEYCLDETKIHMVFNDVKTKSGKSVSGKMEIETFAPGKHHVMNVLGVAAAALSLNIDKDTITKGLKNYKGIPGRTNKKNMGNITVIEEINPGINTKAIEASINMLDDNENYIISIGGDYGITCEEIDEDAVAELINTLDKDIILTGEVGKSILNKLNRKVKFIKDYNSVYELAIKNSKNLLFIYRSDYRKLSKR
;
A
#
# COMPACT_ATOMS: atom_id res chain seq x y z
N MET A 1 -2.46 32.47 11.87
CA MET A 1 -3.67 31.63 11.74
C MET A 1 -3.61 30.54 12.80
N ASN A 2 -4.73 30.16 13.43
CA ASN A 2 -4.75 29.03 14.34
C ASN A 2 -4.85 27.73 13.52
N ILE A 3 -4.20 26.65 13.99
CA ILE A 3 -4.27 25.32 13.35
C ILE A 3 -4.80 24.32 14.38
N LEU A 4 -5.85 23.58 14.02
CA LEU A 4 -6.38 22.48 14.81
C LEU A 4 -6.12 21.16 14.09
N VAL A 5 -5.35 20.26 14.71
CA VAL A 5 -5.11 18.90 14.22
C VAL A 5 -6.02 17.93 14.98
N ILE A 6 -6.87 17.21 14.25
CA ILE A 6 -7.80 16.22 14.80
C ILE A 6 -7.28 14.82 14.50
N ASP A 7 -7.46 13.90 15.43
CA ASP A 7 -6.98 12.51 15.41
C ASP A 7 -5.46 12.41 15.61
N LEU A 8 -5.07 12.15 16.83
CA LEU A 8 -3.67 11.97 17.23
C LEU A 8 -3.16 10.53 17.05
N THR A 9 -4.05 9.57 16.83
CA THR A 9 -3.73 8.15 16.68
C THR A 9 -3.04 7.83 15.34
N HIS A 10 -3.54 8.42 14.25
CA HIS A 10 -3.15 8.08 12.89
C HIS A 10 -2.16 9.08 12.26
N GLY A 11 -1.25 9.61 13.08
CA GLY A 11 -0.17 10.48 12.63
C GLY A 11 -0.34 11.96 12.93
N GLY A 12 -1.46 12.39 13.54
CA GLY A 12 -1.71 13.79 13.86
C GLY A 12 -0.67 14.40 14.78
N VAL A 13 -0.11 13.63 15.75
CA VAL A 13 1.01 14.11 16.60
C VAL A 13 2.20 14.57 15.76
N LYS A 14 2.59 13.79 14.76
CA LYS A 14 3.73 14.10 13.88
C LYS A 14 3.47 15.34 13.02
N ILE A 15 2.22 15.48 12.52
CA ILE A 15 1.79 16.66 11.77
C ILE A 15 1.84 17.89 12.67
N ALA A 16 1.24 17.82 13.85
CA ALA A 16 1.20 18.92 14.81
C ALA A 16 2.61 19.40 15.21
N VAL A 17 3.49 18.46 15.55
CA VAL A 17 4.89 18.78 15.90
C VAL A 17 5.65 19.38 14.72
N SER A 18 5.41 18.90 13.49
CA SER A 18 6.06 19.43 12.29
C SER A 18 5.65 20.88 12.02
N LEU A 19 4.36 21.19 12.20
CA LEU A 19 3.84 22.54 12.06
C LEU A 19 4.35 23.49 13.18
N ALA A 20 4.34 23.01 14.42
CA ALA A 20 4.85 23.77 15.56
C ALA A 20 6.36 24.10 15.42
N LYS A 21 7.16 23.16 14.86
CA LYS A 21 8.58 23.43 14.51
C LYS A 21 8.77 24.53 13.46
N LYS A 22 7.76 24.75 12.61
CA LYS A 22 7.74 25.87 11.64
C LYS A 22 7.25 27.19 12.27
N GLY A 23 6.96 27.21 13.57
CA GLY A 23 6.48 28.38 14.30
C GLY A 23 4.98 28.60 14.24
N GLU A 24 4.22 27.64 13.76
CA GLU A 24 2.77 27.72 13.69
C GLU A 24 2.13 27.55 15.08
N LYS A 25 0.98 28.20 15.30
CA LYS A 25 0.20 28.07 16.53
C LYS A 25 -0.75 26.88 16.40
N VAL A 26 -0.38 25.76 17.03
CA VAL A 26 -1.04 24.48 16.84
C VAL A 26 -1.80 24.05 18.08
N TYR A 27 -3.02 23.55 17.85
CA TYR A 27 -3.90 22.89 18.80
C TYR A 27 -4.20 21.50 18.34
N CYS A 28 -4.50 20.57 19.26
CA CYS A 28 -4.82 19.19 18.96
C CYS A 28 -6.10 18.76 19.66
N TYR A 29 -6.91 17.94 18.99
CA TYR A 29 -8.03 17.24 19.57
C TYR A 29 -7.87 15.73 19.43
N ASP A 30 -7.81 15.02 20.58
CA ASP A 30 -7.69 13.55 20.63
C ASP A 30 -9.07 12.90 20.66
N ILE A 31 -9.70 12.79 19.49
CA ILE A 31 -11.07 12.27 19.33
C ILE A 31 -11.23 10.83 19.86
N TYR A 32 -10.16 10.04 19.86
CA TYR A 32 -10.21 8.64 20.29
C TYR A 32 -9.72 8.40 21.73
N ASN A 33 -9.22 9.42 22.41
CA ASN A 33 -8.61 9.33 23.74
C ASN A 33 -7.51 8.26 23.83
N THR A 34 -6.66 8.19 22.80
CA THR A 34 -5.60 7.18 22.66
C THR A 34 -4.19 7.75 22.80
N LEU A 35 -4.08 9.05 23.10
CA LEU A 35 -2.81 9.74 23.20
C LEU A 35 -1.95 9.16 24.34
N LYS A 36 -0.77 8.68 23.98
CA LYS A 36 0.20 8.11 24.94
C LYS A 36 0.96 9.21 25.67
N ASP A 37 1.45 8.92 26.88
CA ASP A 37 2.22 9.89 27.67
C ASP A 37 3.47 10.39 26.96
N VAL A 38 4.13 9.56 26.15
CA VAL A 38 5.30 9.98 25.35
C VAL A 38 4.91 11.03 24.32
N ASP A 39 3.79 10.81 23.63
CA ASP A 39 3.29 11.74 22.61
C ASP A 39 2.78 13.04 23.25
N ARG A 40 2.13 12.95 24.43
CA ARG A 40 1.71 14.11 25.23
C ARG A 40 2.90 15.00 25.60
N ARG A 41 3.96 14.41 26.13
CA ARG A 41 5.20 15.16 26.46
C ARG A 41 5.82 15.78 25.22
N MET A 42 5.79 15.10 24.08
CA MET A 42 6.28 15.64 22.83
C MET A 42 5.48 16.89 22.39
N LEU A 43 4.16 16.84 22.48
CA LEU A 43 3.29 18.00 22.18
C LEU A 43 3.61 19.19 23.12
N GLU A 44 3.78 18.93 24.43
CA GLU A 44 4.14 19.94 25.42
C GLU A 44 5.49 20.63 25.13
N VAL A 45 6.51 19.85 24.75
CA VAL A 45 7.85 20.39 24.40
C VAL A 45 7.78 21.37 23.25
N TYR A 46 6.85 21.15 22.29
CA TYR A 46 6.66 22.06 21.14
C TYR A 46 5.52 23.07 21.34
N ASN A 47 5.02 23.26 22.58
CA ASN A 47 3.94 24.19 22.93
C ASN A 47 2.64 23.94 22.16
N VAL A 48 2.38 22.71 21.75
CA VAL A 48 1.10 22.29 21.16
C VAL A 48 0.08 22.07 22.27
N ARG A 49 -1.08 22.70 22.17
CA ARG A 49 -2.12 22.62 23.21
C ARG A 49 -3.19 21.60 22.87
N LEU A 50 -3.52 20.74 23.82
CA LEU A 50 -4.72 19.89 23.72
C LEU A 50 -5.96 20.68 24.06
N ILE A 51 -7.00 20.54 23.25
CA ILE A 51 -8.29 21.18 23.44
C ILE A 51 -9.45 20.21 23.16
N GLU A 52 -10.61 20.54 23.69
CA GLU A 52 -11.89 19.94 23.28
C GLU A 52 -12.54 20.80 22.19
N LEU A 53 -13.42 20.23 21.35
CA LEU A 53 -14.11 21.02 20.32
C LEU A 53 -14.93 22.17 20.90
N LYS A 54 -15.51 22.03 22.12
CA LYS A 54 -16.23 23.09 22.80
C LYS A 54 -15.37 24.32 23.11
N ASP A 55 -14.04 24.16 23.21
CA ASP A 55 -13.12 25.26 23.51
C ASP A 55 -12.92 26.19 22.30
N LEU A 56 -13.36 25.76 21.10
CA LEU A 56 -13.37 26.60 19.90
C LEU A 56 -14.20 27.88 20.10
N LYS A 57 -15.12 27.93 21.07
CA LYS A 57 -15.89 29.15 21.42
C LYS A 57 -15.01 30.33 21.80
N GLU A 58 -13.81 30.08 22.30
CA GLU A 58 -12.86 31.12 22.71
C GLU A 58 -12.00 31.63 21.55
N PHE A 59 -12.04 30.98 20.39
CA PHE A 59 -11.22 31.34 19.25
C PHE A 59 -11.85 32.46 18.43
N LYS A 60 -11.02 33.22 17.71
CA LYS A 60 -11.43 34.31 16.82
C LYS A 60 -10.64 34.27 15.52
N GLY A 61 -11.26 34.71 14.44
CA GLY A 61 -10.66 34.83 13.12
C GLY A 61 -10.53 33.52 12.38
N ASP A 62 -9.42 33.30 11.73
CA ASP A 62 -9.21 32.15 10.84
C ASP A 62 -8.67 30.94 11.59
N ILE A 63 -9.19 29.76 11.26
CA ILE A 63 -8.70 28.48 11.75
C ILE A 63 -8.60 27.46 10.63
N LYS A 64 -7.42 26.81 10.51
CA LYS A 64 -7.21 25.67 9.64
C LYS A 64 -7.40 24.39 10.43
N VAL A 65 -8.36 23.57 10.00
CA VAL A 65 -8.65 22.25 10.60
C VAL A 65 -8.02 21.16 9.72
N ILE A 66 -7.16 20.35 10.33
CA ILE A 66 -6.44 19.25 9.69
C ILE A 66 -6.96 17.94 10.24
N TYR A 67 -7.52 17.09 9.39
CA TYR A 67 -8.21 15.88 9.81
C TYR A 67 -7.94 14.68 8.89
N PRO A 68 -8.04 13.42 9.38
CA PRO A 68 -7.89 12.26 8.54
C PRO A 68 -9.13 12.00 7.69
N VAL A 69 -8.96 11.41 6.51
CA VAL A 69 -10.06 11.08 5.58
C VAL A 69 -11.11 10.13 6.16
N HIS A 70 -10.79 9.42 7.24
CA HIS A 70 -11.69 8.50 7.94
C HIS A 70 -12.30 9.09 9.22
N LEU A 71 -12.22 10.42 9.39
CA LEU A 71 -12.81 11.09 10.56
C LEU A 71 -14.32 10.84 10.62
N PRO A 72 -14.88 10.40 11.78
CA PRO A 72 -16.32 10.19 11.93
C PRO A 72 -17.13 11.48 12.19
N LEU A 73 -16.51 12.65 12.02
CA LEU A 73 -17.14 13.97 12.13
C LEU A 73 -17.17 14.66 10.77
N THR A 74 -18.22 15.41 10.51
CA THR A 74 -18.32 16.31 9.33
C THR A 74 -17.72 17.68 9.63
N SER A 75 -17.51 18.49 8.58
CA SER A 75 -17.13 19.89 8.73
C SER A 75 -18.18 20.68 9.54
N GLU A 76 -19.48 20.41 9.33
CA GLU A 76 -20.58 21.00 10.09
C GLU A 76 -20.53 20.61 11.57
N ASP A 77 -20.19 19.34 11.90
CA ASP A 77 -20.04 18.88 13.30
C ASP A 77 -18.95 19.65 14.04
N ILE A 78 -17.92 20.10 13.34
CA ILE A 78 -16.84 20.88 13.92
C ILE A 78 -17.21 22.37 13.98
N SER A 79 -17.71 22.95 12.87
CA SER A 79 -17.97 24.38 12.76
C SER A 79 -19.13 24.87 13.64
N LYS A 80 -20.11 24.03 13.95
CA LYS A 80 -21.18 24.36 14.89
C LYS A 80 -20.70 24.74 16.31
N ASN A 81 -19.45 24.41 16.68
CA ASN A 81 -18.88 24.80 17.96
C ASN A 81 -18.53 26.30 18.03
N ASN A 82 -18.30 26.96 16.88
CA ASN A 82 -18.17 28.42 16.78
C ASN A 82 -18.38 28.86 15.32
N GLU A 83 -19.57 29.24 14.97
CA GLU A 83 -19.97 29.68 13.62
C GLU A 83 -19.32 31.01 13.18
N ASN A 84 -18.72 31.77 14.11
CA ASN A 84 -18.04 33.04 13.82
C ASN A 84 -16.61 32.90 13.35
N LEU A 85 -16.08 31.65 13.25
CA LEU A 85 -14.74 31.39 12.73
C LEU A 85 -14.76 31.18 11.21
N ASN A 86 -13.71 31.63 10.56
CA ASN A 86 -13.45 31.29 9.15
C ASN A 86 -12.69 29.98 9.08
N TYR A 87 -13.36 28.90 8.73
CA TYR A 87 -12.78 27.56 8.68
C TYR A 87 -12.17 27.25 7.31
N THR A 88 -10.96 26.71 7.32
CA THR A 88 -10.35 26.01 6.19
C THR A 88 -10.11 24.57 6.59
N PHE A 89 -10.70 23.62 5.87
CA PHE A 89 -10.58 22.19 6.14
C PHE A 89 -9.62 21.55 5.14
N ILE A 90 -8.59 20.86 5.64
CA ILE A 90 -7.67 20.06 4.83
C ILE A 90 -7.43 18.69 5.48
N THR A 91 -7.13 17.70 4.65
CA THR A 91 -6.80 16.35 5.14
C THR A 91 -5.39 16.26 5.70
N HIS A 92 -5.10 15.18 6.47
CA HIS A 92 -3.73 14.85 6.87
C HIS A 92 -2.79 14.70 5.67
N HIS A 93 -3.31 14.21 4.53
CA HIS A 93 -2.55 14.08 3.28
C HIS A 93 -2.15 15.45 2.72
N GLU A 94 -3.11 16.38 2.64
CA GLU A 94 -2.85 17.75 2.19
C GLU A 94 -1.90 18.50 3.12
N ALA A 95 -2.05 18.30 4.43
CA ALA A 95 -1.13 18.90 5.40
C ALA A 95 0.32 18.41 5.23
N ILE A 96 0.51 17.13 4.91
CA ILE A 96 1.84 16.60 4.61
C ILE A 96 2.39 17.18 3.31
N ALA A 97 1.55 17.36 2.27
CA ALA A 97 1.98 18.03 1.05
C ALA A 97 2.44 19.48 1.33
N GLU A 98 1.71 20.25 2.16
CA GLU A 98 2.13 21.60 2.56
C GLU A 98 3.42 21.59 3.41
N ILE A 99 3.58 20.60 4.30
CA ILE A 99 4.77 20.46 5.13
C ILE A 99 6.01 20.15 4.29
N LEU A 100 5.85 19.34 3.23
CA LEU A 100 6.90 18.89 2.31
C LEU A 100 7.04 19.77 1.07
N ASN A 101 6.33 20.90 0.98
CA ASN A 101 6.44 21.80 -0.15
C ASN A 101 7.91 22.20 -0.41
N GLY A 102 8.36 22.05 -1.66
CA GLY A 102 9.75 22.27 -2.08
C GLY A 102 10.72 21.13 -1.73
N TRP A 103 10.25 20.02 -1.13
CA TRP A 103 11.09 18.85 -0.91
C TRP A 103 11.23 18.02 -2.19
N GLY A 104 12.46 17.64 -2.51
CA GLY A 104 12.75 16.65 -3.55
C GLY A 104 12.40 17.14 -4.95
N GLU A 105 12.68 18.38 -5.31
CA GLU A 105 12.46 18.89 -6.67
C GLU A 105 13.35 18.19 -7.70
N ASP A 106 14.47 17.63 -7.26
CA ASP A 106 15.49 16.96 -8.04
C ASP A 106 15.41 15.42 -8.00
N ILE A 107 14.41 14.86 -7.33
CA ILE A 107 14.20 13.41 -7.23
C ILE A 107 12.87 12.97 -7.84
N ASP A 108 12.85 11.76 -8.39
CA ASP A 108 11.62 11.14 -8.89
C ASP A 108 10.78 10.59 -7.72
N LYS A 109 9.51 11.00 -7.66
CA LYS A 109 8.60 10.66 -6.56
C LYS A 109 7.38 9.90 -7.08
N ILE A 110 7.14 8.72 -6.50
CA ILE A 110 5.98 7.90 -6.79
C ILE A 110 5.17 7.69 -5.51
N GLU A 111 3.89 8.01 -5.54
CA GLU A 111 2.96 7.68 -4.47
C GLU A 111 2.00 6.59 -4.94
N ILE A 112 1.82 5.55 -4.14
CA ILE A 112 1.03 4.36 -4.48
C ILE A 112 -0.15 4.22 -3.53
N THR A 113 -1.35 4.12 -4.08
CA THR A 113 -2.57 3.78 -3.35
C THR A 113 -3.38 2.71 -4.10
N GLY A 114 -4.43 2.22 -3.49
CA GLY A 114 -5.31 1.18 -4.03
C GLY A 114 -5.75 0.20 -2.96
N VAL A 115 -6.56 -0.78 -3.32
CA VAL A 115 -7.05 -1.80 -2.38
C VAL A 115 -6.04 -2.94 -2.28
N LYS A 116 -5.59 -3.50 -3.38
CA LYS A 116 -4.63 -4.61 -3.46
C LYS A 116 -3.40 -4.21 -4.28
N GLY A 117 -2.28 -4.93 -4.12
CA GLY A 117 -1.10 -4.81 -4.98
C GLY A 117 -0.10 -3.69 -4.61
N LYS A 118 -0.44 -2.74 -3.76
CA LYS A 118 0.41 -1.57 -3.41
C LYS A 118 1.86 -1.94 -3.07
N THR A 119 2.04 -2.82 -2.11
CA THR A 119 3.38 -3.25 -1.65
C THR A 119 4.16 -3.95 -2.76
N SER A 120 3.49 -4.82 -3.54
CA SER A 120 4.11 -5.48 -4.69
C SER A 120 4.58 -4.46 -5.73
N CYS A 121 3.74 -3.47 -6.06
CA CYS A 121 4.12 -2.37 -6.97
C CYS A 121 5.30 -1.56 -6.43
N ALA A 122 5.33 -1.25 -5.12
CA ALA A 122 6.44 -0.53 -4.51
C ALA A 122 7.78 -1.29 -4.67
N PHE A 123 7.77 -2.61 -4.49
CA PHE A 123 8.98 -3.41 -4.63
C PHE A 123 9.34 -3.73 -6.09
N MET A 124 8.38 -3.80 -7.02
CA MET A 124 8.69 -3.83 -8.46
C MET A 124 9.35 -2.53 -8.92
N LEU A 125 8.81 -1.37 -8.51
CA LEU A 125 9.40 -0.06 -8.76
C LEU A 125 10.79 0.07 -8.13
N LYS A 126 10.98 -0.48 -6.94
CA LYS A 126 12.29 -0.55 -6.29
C LYS A 126 13.32 -1.26 -7.17
N GLU A 127 12.97 -2.38 -7.81
CA GLU A 127 13.91 -3.08 -8.71
C GLU A 127 14.23 -2.26 -9.98
N ILE A 128 13.25 -1.50 -10.50
CA ILE A 128 13.48 -0.62 -11.65
C ILE A 128 14.39 0.55 -11.28
N LEU A 129 14.16 1.16 -10.10
CA LEU A 129 14.86 2.34 -9.60
C LEU A 129 16.07 2.01 -8.72
N ILE A 130 16.54 0.77 -8.70
CA ILE A 130 17.56 0.31 -7.74
C ILE A 130 18.89 1.09 -7.86
N ASP A 131 19.23 1.55 -9.06
CA ASP A 131 20.43 2.35 -9.34
C ASP A 131 20.26 3.83 -8.89
N GLU A 132 19.04 4.27 -8.57
CA GLU A 132 18.68 5.59 -8.04
C GLU A 132 18.62 5.61 -6.50
N ASN A 133 19.07 4.56 -5.83
CA ASN A 133 19.07 4.44 -4.37
C ASN A 133 17.69 4.79 -3.76
N PRO A 134 16.61 4.06 -4.07
CA PRO A 134 15.26 4.47 -3.71
C PRO A 134 15.02 4.53 -2.20
N LEU A 135 14.37 5.61 -1.75
CA LEU A 135 13.79 5.76 -0.42
C LEU A 135 12.36 5.20 -0.45
N ILE A 136 12.03 4.28 0.45
CA ILE A 136 10.76 3.55 0.41
C ILE A 136 10.01 3.64 1.75
N LEU A 137 8.73 3.98 1.69
CA LEU A 137 7.76 3.71 2.74
C LEU A 137 6.78 2.65 2.24
N SER A 138 6.70 1.53 2.95
CA SER A 138 5.77 0.45 2.62
C SER A 138 5.23 -0.23 3.88
N SER A 139 4.26 -1.13 3.71
CA SER A 139 3.76 -1.97 4.81
C SER A 139 4.84 -2.90 5.41
N LEU A 140 5.98 -3.08 4.75
CA LEU A 140 7.12 -3.84 5.26
C LEU A 140 8.09 -2.97 6.08
N GLY A 141 7.98 -1.64 6.00
CA GLY A 141 8.83 -0.73 6.75
C GLY A 141 9.20 0.51 5.97
N SER A 142 10.02 1.35 6.61
CA SER A 142 10.73 2.46 6.00
C SER A 142 12.15 1.99 5.68
N LEU A 143 12.52 2.06 4.42
CA LEU A 143 13.74 1.47 3.86
C LEU A 143 14.44 2.49 2.97
N ILE A 144 15.75 2.33 2.83
CA ILE A 144 16.53 2.98 1.79
C ILE A 144 17.49 1.97 1.17
N TYR A 145 17.75 2.08 -0.10
CA TYR A 145 18.77 1.30 -0.78
C TYR A 145 19.96 2.20 -1.09
N GLU A 146 21.17 1.79 -0.66
CA GLU A 146 22.41 2.46 -1.00
C GLU A 146 23.32 1.42 -1.65
N ASP A 147 23.80 1.68 -2.86
CA ASP A 147 24.59 0.73 -3.66
C ASP A 147 23.91 -0.66 -3.74
N LYS A 148 22.59 -0.67 -3.97
CA LYS A 148 21.73 -1.88 -4.05
C LYS A 148 21.61 -2.67 -2.74
N LYS A 149 22.11 -2.15 -1.63
CA LYS A 149 21.99 -2.78 -0.31
C LYS A 149 20.85 -2.15 0.47
N GLU A 150 20.02 -3.01 1.03
CA GLU A 150 18.90 -2.59 1.87
C GLU A 150 19.40 -2.08 3.24
N ILE A 151 18.95 -0.88 3.60
CA ILE A 151 19.10 -0.30 4.93
C ILE A 151 17.71 -0.06 5.50
N ILE A 152 17.39 -0.73 6.60
CA ILE A 152 16.11 -0.58 7.28
C ILE A 152 16.20 0.66 8.18
N LEU A 153 15.44 1.70 7.85
CA LEU A 153 15.34 2.91 8.66
C LEU A 153 14.42 2.69 9.86
N GLN A 154 13.27 2.06 9.64
CA GLN A 154 12.31 1.73 10.70
C GLN A 154 11.46 0.52 10.32
N LYS A 155 11.42 -0.48 11.20
CA LYS A 155 10.46 -1.58 11.14
C LYS A 155 9.13 -1.16 11.77
N ASN A 156 8.05 -1.85 11.40
CA ASN A 156 6.73 -1.66 12.03
C ASN A 156 6.22 -0.20 11.97
N ILE A 157 6.41 0.45 10.84
CA ILE A 157 5.83 1.76 10.52
C ILE A 157 4.53 1.56 9.75
N SER A 158 3.52 2.38 10.03
CA SER A 158 2.27 2.38 9.27
C SER A 158 2.39 3.22 8.01
N ILE A 159 1.59 2.91 7.01
CA ILE A 159 1.56 3.61 5.72
C ILE A 159 0.54 4.76 5.75
N THR A 160 0.75 5.70 6.68
CA THR A 160 -0.04 6.93 6.80
C THR A 160 0.72 8.12 6.19
N PRO A 161 0.05 9.20 5.80
CA PRO A 161 0.73 10.37 5.23
C PRO A 161 1.82 10.94 6.14
N ALA A 162 1.59 10.99 7.45
CA ALA A 162 2.59 11.49 8.41
C ALA A 162 3.89 10.67 8.42
N ASN A 163 3.81 9.39 8.07
CA ASN A 163 4.97 8.50 8.02
C ASN A 163 5.81 8.70 6.75
N ILE A 164 5.28 9.35 5.71
CA ILE A 164 6.09 9.84 4.58
C ILE A 164 7.14 10.83 5.11
N LYS A 165 6.69 11.84 5.86
CA LYS A 165 7.58 12.83 6.48
C LYS A 165 8.60 12.17 7.44
N GLU A 166 8.15 11.22 8.25
CA GLU A 166 9.05 10.49 9.16
C GLU A 166 10.11 9.70 8.42
N THR A 167 9.75 9.01 7.32
CA THR A 167 10.69 8.27 6.47
C THR A 167 11.76 9.19 5.89
N ILE A 168 11.37 10.37 5.40
CA ILE A 168 12.28 11.39 4.89
C ILE A 168 13.22 11.88 6.02
N ASP A 169 12.67 12.15 7.21
CA ASP A 169 13.48 12.60 8.35
C ASP A 169 14.50 11.56 8.80
N LEU A 170 14.12 10.29 8.79
CA LEU A 170 15.02 9.17 9.12
C LEU A 170 16.16 9.04 8.09
N ALA A 171 15.86 9.15 6.81
CA ALA A 171 16.84 9.11 5.74
C ALA A 171 17.81 10.30 5.85
N ASN A 172 17.28 11.51 6.10
CA ASN A 172 18.11 12.72 6.27
C ASN A 172 19.03 12.63 7.51
N LYS A 173 18.58 12.00 8.60
CA LYS A 173 19.43 11.73 9.78
C LYS A 173 20.56 10.75 9.46
N LEU A 174 20.31 9.76 8.63
CA LEU A 174 21.33 8.82 8.18
C LEU A 174 22.38 9.52 7.30
N ALA A 175 21.93 10.42 6.42
CA ALA A 175 22.83 11.22 5.55
C ALA A 175 23.70 12.22 6.32
N ASN A 176 23.22 12.74 7.46
CA ASN A 176 23.89 13.75 8.27
C ASN A 176 24.04 13.28 9.73
N PRO A 177 24.91 12.29 10.03
CA PRO A 177 25.21 11.92 11.40
C PRO A 177 25.85 13.11 12.14
N ILE A 178 25.34 13.43 13.32
CA ILE A 178 25.71 14.62 14.14
C ILE A 178 27.22 14.65 14.51
N CYS A 179 27.98 13.57 14.27
CA CYS A 179 29.31 13.37 14.82
C CYS A 179 30.48 13.82 13.95
N ASP A 180 30.33 14.07 12.62
CA ASP A 180 31.50 14.24 11.75
C ASP A 180 31.62 15.54 10.94
N GLY A 181 30.71 16.49 11.10
CA GLY A 181 30.81 17.82 10.45
C GLY A 181 30.86 17.81 8.91
N LYS A 182 30.77 16.67 8.28
CA LYS A 182 30.64 16.51 6.82
C LYS A 182 29.21 16.09 6.51
N SER A 183 28.40 17.03 6.05
CA SER A 183 27.11 16.71 5.48
C SER A 183 27.34 15.82 4.25
N LYS A 184 26.87 14.56 4.30
CA LYS A 184 26.69 13.79 3.07
C LYS A 184 25.61 14.49 2.27
N ASN A 185 25.81 14.64 0.97
CA ASN A 185 24.73 14.97 0.05
C ASN A 185 23.61 13.92 0.22
N GLN A 186 22.38 14.28 -0.17
CA GLN A 186 21.24 13.37 -0.21
C GLN A 186 21.66 11.98 -0.74
N ILE A 187 21.32 10.92 -0.01
CA ILE A 187 21.77 9.55 -0.32
C ILE A 187 20.78 8.75 -1.18
N TYR A 188 19.70 9.38 -1.62
CA TYR A 188 18.65 8.79 -2.48
C TYR A 188 18.28 9.78 -3.59
N ASN A 189 17.98 9.23 -4.79
CA ASN A 189 17.59 10.01 -5.98
C ASN A 189 16.17 9.70 -6.44
N SER A 190 15.49 8.76 -5.78
CA SER A 190 14.08 8.47 -6.00
C SER A 190 13.36 8.14 -4.69
N ALA A 191 12.04 8.29 -4.67
CA ALA A 191 11.21 8.00 -3.52
C ALA A 191 9.92 7.28 -3.92
N ILE A 192 9.57 6.21 -3.19
CA ILE A 192 8.39 5.38 -3.43
C ILE A 192 7.60 5.29 -2.12
N PHE A 193 6.39 5.86 -2.09
CA PHE A 193 5.59 5.91 -0.89
C PHE A 193 4.25 5.18 -1.06
N GLU A 194 4.09 4.08 -0.35
CA GLU A 194 2.81 3.37 -0.23
C GLU A 194 1.93 4.08 0.80
N SER A 195 0.67 4.35 0.46
CA SER A 195 -0.33 4.92 1.35
C SER A 195 -1.64 4.15 1.32
N SER A 196 -2.29 4.01 2.48
CA SER A 196 -3.49 3.19 2.62
C SER A 196 -4.74 3.85 2.03
N LEU A 197 -5.05 5.08 2.46
CA LEU A 197 -6.29 5.79 2.15
C LEU A 197 -6.04 7.08 1.37
N GLY A 198 -5.49 6.93 0.16
CA GLY A 198 -5.13 8.07 -0.67
C GLY A 198 -3.65 8.39 -0.60
N VAL A 199 -3.24 9.50 -1.19
CA VAL A 199 -1.86 9.96 -1.29
C VAL A 199 -1.75 11.43 -0.89
N SER A 200 -0.55 11.90 -0.60
CA SER A 200 -0.36 13.32 -0.25
C SER A 200 -0.44 14.24 -1.47
N GLY A 201 -0.09 13.76 -2.65
CA GLY A 201 -0.06 14.52 -3.89
C GLY A 201 1.27 15.20 -4.18
N ILE A 202 2.33 14.84 -3.46
CA ILE A 202 3.70 15.32 -3.73
C ILE A 202 4.40 14.50 -4.84
N GLY A 203 3.80 13.38 -5.24
CA GLY A 203 4.35 12.49 -6.26
C GLY A 203 4.37 13.15 -7.64
N ASP A 204 5.48 12.99 -8.38
CA ASP A 204 5.49 13.26 -9.81
C ASP A 204 4.51 12.31 -10.52
N VAL A 205 4.44 11.06 -10.01
CA VAL A 205 3.50 10.04 -10.45
C VAL A 205 2.70 9.49 -9.27
N GLY A 206 1.39 9.44 -9.41
CA GLY A 206 0.46 8.74 -8.53
C GLY A 206 0.01 7.43 -9.17
N LEU A 207 0.20 6.29 -8.50
CA LEU A 207 -0.26 4.99 -8.97
C LEU A 207 -1.45 4.51 -8.13
N LEU A 208 -2.61 4.40 -8.78
CA LEU A 208 -3.79 3.72 -8.21
C LEU A 208 -3.85 2.30 -8.79
N THR A 209 -3.51 1.33 -7.96
CA THR A 209 -3.40 -0.07 -8.40
C THR A 209 -4.75 -0.68 -8.80
N ASN A 210 -5.77 -0.51 -7.96
CA ASN A 210 -7.16 -0.94 -8.21
C ASN A 210 -8.10 -0.51 -7.09
N ILE A 211 -9.41 -0.60 -7.37
CA ILE A 211 -10.50 -0.59 -6.39
C ILE A 211 -11.39 -1.80 -6.65
N VAL A 212 -10.84 -3.00 -6.42
CA VAL A 212 -11.59 -4.27 -6.59
C VAL A 212 -12.79 -4.37 -5.65
N GLU A 213 -12.71 -3.69 -4.50
CA GLU A 213 -13.76 -3.60 -3.50
C GLU A 213 -13.71 -2.23 -2.85
N ASP A 214 -14.82 -1.49 -2.94
CA ASP A 214 -14.94 -0.19 -2.27
C ASP A 214 -15.59 -0.40 -0.91
N TYR A 215 -14.80 -0.30 0.15
CA TYR A 215 -15.27 -0.49 1.52
C TYR A 215 -15.56 0.83 2.22
N PRO A 216 -16.55 0.85 3.15
CA PRO A 216 -16.91 2.05 3.89
C PRO A 216 -15.80 2.46 4.87
N ILE A 217 -15.59 3.77 5.02
CA ILE A 217 -14.74 4.40 6.03
C ILE A 217 -15.54 5.50 6.75
N ALA A 218 -14.96 6.13 7.78
CA ALA A 218 -15.62 7.21 8.54
C ALA A 218 -17.00 6.78 9.06
N GLN A 219 -17.13 5.55 9.59
CA GLN A 219 -18.40 4.97 10.06
C GLN A 219 -19.49 4.95 8.97
N GLY A 220 -19.12 4.66 7.73
CA GLY A 220 -20.01 4.57 6.57
C GLY A 220 -20.33 5.90 5.88
N ARG A 221 -19.75 7.02 6.34
CA ARG A 221 -19.98 8.36 5.74
C ARG A 221 -19.15 8.62 4.49
N SER A 222 -18.14 7.79 4.24
CA SER A 222 -17.26 7.86 3.08
C SER A 222 -16.83 6.45 2.67
N SER A 223 -16.10 6.34 1.58
CA SER A 223 -15.57 5.08 1.09
C SER A 223 -14.08 5.17 0.75
N ALA A 224 -13.44 4.02 0.64
CA ALA A 224 -12.05 3.93 0.24
C ALA A 224 -11.81 4.54 -1.15
N GLY A 225 -12.74 4.36 -2.09
CA GLY A 225 -12.70 4.96 -3.43
C GLY A 225 -12.68 6.49 -3.37
N ILE A 226 -13.55 7.09 -2.55
CA ILE A 226 -13.57 8.55 -2.35
C ILE A 226 -12.25 9.03 -1.75
N ALA A 227 -11.72 8.36 -0.74
CA ALA A 227 -10.45 8.75 -0.12
C ALA A 227 -9.27 8.65 -1.10
N LYS A 228 -9.24 7.63 -1.96
CA LYS A 228 -8.17 7.41 -2.94
C LYS A 228 -8.19 8.37 -4.13
N ARG A 229 -9.30 9.13 -4.30
CA ARG A 229 -9.38 10.23 -5.28
C ARG A 229 -8.23 11.24 -5.18
N GLN A 230 -7.59 11.33 -4.02
CA GLN A 230 -6.43 12.21 -3.81
C GLN A 230 -5.25 11.88 -4.75
N VAL A 231 -5.20 10.70 -5.38
CA VAL A 231 -4.18 10.33 -6.36
C VAL A 231 -4.13 11.31 -7.54
N PHE A 232 -5.27 11.93 -7.88
CA PHE A 232 -5.37 12.94 -8.94
C PHE A 232 -4.77 14.30 -8.58
N ARG A 233 -4.07 14.40 -7.45
CA ARG A 233 -3.23 15.56 -7.09
C ARG A 233 -1.77 15.40 -7.53
N CYS A 234 -1.35 14.20 -7.89
CA CYS A 234 -0.04 13.95 -8.47
C CYS A 234 0.08 14.54 -9.87
N GLY A 235 1.30 14.82 -10.34
CA GLY A 235 1.53 15.42 -11.66
C GLY A 235 1.03 14.56 -12.80
N ILE A 236 1.23 13.24 -12.73
CA ILE A 236 0.71 12.22 -13.64
C ILE A 236 0.02 11.14 -12.83
N VAL A 237 -1.09 10.61 -13.32
CA VAL A 237 -1.83 9.54 -12.65
C VAL A 237 -1.84 8.28 -13.50
N CYS A 238 -1.31 7.19 -12.95
CA CYS A 238 -1.45 5.85 -13.51
C CYS A 238 -2.59 5.13 -12.78
N CYS A 239 -3.65 4.77 -13.49
CA CYS A 239 -4.87 4.25 -12.89
C CYS A 239 -5.38 3.01 -13.62
N GLU A 240 -5.75 1.97 -12.86
CA GLU A 240 -6.49 0.84 -13.43
C GLU A 240 -7.76 1.35 -14.14
N LYS A 241 -7.99 0.87 -15.37
CA LYS A 241 -9.06 1.35 -16.25
C LYS A 241 -10.44 1.16 -15.64
N ASP A 242 -10.72 -0.01 -15.07
CA ASP A 242 -12.03 -0.31 -14.46
C ASP A 242 -12.30 0.60 -13.26
N SER A 243 -11.29 0.85 -12.42
CA SER A 243 -11.39 1.79 -11.30
C SER A 243 -11.59 3.23 -11.77
N LEU A 244 -10.89 3.64 -12.82
CA LEU A 244 -11.04 4.96 -13.43
C LEU A 244 -12.47 5.16 -13.95
N ASP A 245 -12.98 4.22 -14.73
CA ASP A 245 -14.29 4.30 -15.35
C ASP A 245 -15.45 4.20 -14.36
N LYS A 246 -15.27 3.44 -13.28
CA LYS A 246 -16.32 3.25 -12.29
C LYS A 246 -16.41 4.36 -11.24
N TYR A 247 -15.26 4.86 -10.78
CA TYR A 247 -15.21 5.76 -9.60
C TYR A 247 -14.78 7.19 -9.92
N TYR A 248 -14.15 7.45 -11.09
CA TYR A 248 -13.46 8.71 -11.33
C TYR A 248 -13.75 9.35 -12.70
N LYS A 249 -14.85 8.94 -13.37
CA LYS A 249 -15.29 9.53 -14.66
C LYS A 249 -15.50 11.03 -14.62
N ASP A 250 -15.84 11.56 -13.46
CA ASP A 250 -16.13 12.97 -13.22
C ASP A 250 -14.86 13.80 -12.97
N ILE A 251 -13.69 13.17 -12.88
CA ILE A 251 -12.45 13.88 -12.64
C ILE A 251 -11.85 14.34 -13.96
N SER A 252 -11.64 15.64 -14.07
CA SER A 252 -10.83 16.22 -15.13
C SER A 252 -9.36 16.28 -14.68
N HIS A 253 -8.51 15.49 -15.32
CA HIS A 253 -7.06 15.52 -15.12
C HIS A 253 -6.38 15.25 -16.46
N GLU A 254 -5.50 16.16 -16.90
CA GLU A 254 -4.92 16.13 -18.24
C GLU A 254 -3.94 14.97 -18.46
N ASN A 255 -3.27 14.53 -17.39
CA ASN A 255 -2.19 13.54 -17.46
C ASN A 255 -2.60 12.23 -16.76
N VAL A 256 -3.54 11.50 -17.36
CA VAL A 256 -3.94 10.17 -16.90
C VAL A 256 -3.42 9.11 -17.87
N ASN A 257 -2.76 8.09 -17.33
CA ASN A 257 -2.33 6.89 -18.03
C ASN A 257 -3.11 5.70 -17.45
N SER A 258 -4.09 5.21 -18.20
CA SER A 258 -4.87 4.05 -17.80
C SER A 258 -4.17 2.74 -18.17
N PHE A 259 -4.38 1.69 -17.35
CA PHE A 259 -3.91 0.36 -17.67
C PHE A 259 -4.99 -0.69 -17.44
N SER A 260 -5.03 -1.71 -18.28
CA SER A 260 -5.97 -2.82 -18.20
C SER A 260 -5.34 -4.11 -18.71
N PHE A 261 -5.85 -5.25 -18.24
CA PHE A 261 -5.46 -6.54 -18.77
C PHE A 261 -6.11 -6.77 -20.15
N ASP A 262 -7.41 -6.52 -20.27
CA ASP A 262 -8.22 -6.91 -21.44
C ASP A 262 -8.65 -5.72 -22.30
N ASP A 263 -8.80 -4.50 -21.75
CA ASP A 263 -9.34 -3.34 -22.45
C ASP A 263 -8.24 -2.62 -23.27
N LYS A 264 -8.26 -2.80 -24.57
CA LYS A 264 -7.33 -2.16 -25.53
C LYS A 264 -7.52 -0.65 -25.69
N SER A 265 -8.55 -0.07 -25.08
CA SER A 265 -8.71 1.39 -25.02
C SER A 265 -7.87 2.03 -23.92
N ALA A 266 -7.31 1.24 -23.00
CA ALA A 266 -6.35 1.71 -22.00
C ALA A 266 -5.02 2.12 -22.66
N ASN A 267 -4.29 3.03 -22.01
CA ASN A 267 -2.96 3.42 -22.49
C ASN A 267 -1.96 2.25 -22.44
N LEU A 268 -2.10 1.34 -21.45
CA LEU A 268 -1.33 0.09 -21.39
C LEU A 268 -2.28 -1.10 -21.31
N TYR A 269 -2.00 -2.13 -22.10
CA TYR A 269 -2.75 -3.38 -22.04
C TYR A 269 -1.90 -4.59 -22.40
N VAL A 270 -2.37 -5.79 -22.03
CA VAL A 270 -1.74 -7.06 -22.38
C VAL A 270 -2.13 -7.45 -23.80
N GLU A 271 -1.14 -7.76 -24.64
CA GLU A 271 -1.34 -8.35 -25.95
C GLU A 271 -1.38 -9.89 -25.85
N ASP A 272 -0.47 -10.46 -25.06
CA ASP A 272 -0.37 -11.88 -24.78
C ASP A 272 0.35 -12.13 -23.44
N VAL A 273 0.08 -13.28 -22.80
CA VAL A 273 0.72 -13.68 -21.53
C VAL A 273 0.91 -15.18 -21.45
N GLU A 274 2.13 -15.60 -21.17
CA GLU A 274 2.49 -16.99 -20.86
C GLU A 274 2.78 -17.09 -19.36
N TYR A 275 1.82 -17.64 -18.60
CA TYR A 275 1.95 -17.78 -17.16
C TYR A 275 2.94 -18.90 -16.80
N CYS A 276 3.82 -18.63 -15.86
CA CYS A 276 4.65 -19.62 -15.21
C CYS A 276 4.86 -19.20 -13.73
N LEU A 277 4.95 -20.17 -12.84
CA LEU A 277 5.16 -19.92 -11.41
C LEU A 277 6.52 -19.30 -11.10
N ASP A 278 7.51 -19.45 -11.97
CA ASP A 278 8.83 -18.88 -11.79
C ASP A 278 8.96 -17.52 -12.48
N GLU A 279 8.58 -17.46 -13.74
CA GLU A 279 8.81 -16.28 -14.58
C GLU A 279 7.75 -16.21 -15.69
N THR A 280 6.75 -15.38 -15.48
CA THR A 280 5.68 -15.11 -16.45
C THR A 280 6.22 -14.18 -17.54
N LYS A 281 5.94 -14.52 -18.80
CA LYS A 281 6.26 -13.72 -19.97
C LYS A 281 5.03 -12.89 -20.38
N ILE A 282 5.19 -11.58 -20.45
CA ILE A 282 4.11 -10.63 -20.72
C ILE A 282 4.48 -9.80 -21.94
N HIS A 283 3.66 -9.91 -22.99
CA HIS A 283 3.70 -9.00 -24.14
C HIS A 283 2.70 -7.87 -23.91
N MET A 284 3.18 -6.64 -23.75
CA MET A 284 2.31 -5.48 -23.55
C MET A 284 2.47 -4.43 -24.61
N VAL A 285 1.39 -3.73 -24.87
CA VAL A 285 1.33 -2.55 -25.73
C VAL A 285 1.11 -1.32 -24.86
N PHE A 286 1.80 -0.24 -25.17
CA PHE A 286 1.55 1.07 -24.58
C PHE A 286 1.37 2.13 -25.65
N ASN A 287 0.32 2.95 -25.51
CA ASN A 287 -0.08 3.96 -26.48
C ASN A 287 -0.35 5.28 -25.78
N ASP A 288 0.24 6.36 -26.30
CA ASP A 288 0.05 7.73 -25.84
C ASP A 288 0.23 7.89 -24.29
N VAL A 289 1.21 7.20 -23.72
CA VAL A 289 1.53 7.31 -22.29
C VAL A 289 2.17 8.67 -22.03
N LYS A 290 1.51 9.50 -21.21
CA LYS A 290 1.98 10.83 -20.80
C LYS A 290 3.18 10.70 -19.87
N THR A 291 4.19 11.52 -20.09
CA THR A 291 5.44 11.48 -19.34
C THR A 291 5.78 12.81 -18.68
N LYS A 292 6.62 12.76 -17.66
CA LYS A 292 7.11 13.94 -16.89
C LYS A 292 7.77 15.00 -17.79
N SER A 293 8.31 14.61 -18.96
CA SER A 293 8.85 15.56 -19.95
C SER A 293 7.80 16.30 -20.77
N GLY A 294 6.50 16.04 -20.53
CA GLY A 294 5.39 16.60 -21.31
C GLY A 294 5.21 15.94 -22.70
N LYS A 295 5.94 14.86 -22.98
CA LYS A 295 5.80 14.07 -24.21
C LYS A 295 4.93 12.85 -23.96
N SER A 296 4.41 12.26 -25.04
CA SER A 296 3.79 10.94 -24.99
C SER A 296 4.68 9.91 -25.66
N VAL A 297 4.65 8.68 -25.14
CA VAL A 297 5.38 7.55 -25.70
C VAL A 297 4.43 6.42 -26.06
N SER A 298 4.79 5.68 -27.13
CA SER A 298 4.04 4.51 -27.60
C SER A 298 5.00 3.42 -28.04
N GLY A 299 4.58 2.16 -27.93
CA GLY A 299 5.39 1.02 -28.35
C GLY A 299 4.91 -0.30 -27.79
N LYS A 300 5.80 -1.29 -27.87
CA LYS A 300 5.60 -2.62 -27.28
C LYS A 300 6.77 -2.96 -26.36
N MET A 301 6.50 -3.79 -25.37
CA MET A 301 7.50 -4.28 -24.40
C MET A 301 7.21 -5.74 -24.07
N GLU A 302 8.27 -6.53 -24.03
CA GLU A 302 8.24 -7.89 -23.54
C GLU A 302 8.90 -7.92 -22.15
N ILE A 303 8.18 -8.44 -21.16
CA ILE A 303 8.61 -8.48 -19.77
C ILE A 303 8.59 -9.92 -19.29
N GLU A 304 9.71 -10.37 -18.74
CA GLU A 304 9.83 -11.62 -17.99
C GLU A 304 9.97 -11.26 -16.51
N THR A 305 9.03 -11.71 -15.67
CA THR A 305 9.01 -11.35 -14.24
C THR A 305 8.21 -12.35 -13.41
N PHE A 306 8.40 -12.34 -12.10
CA PHE A 306 7.55 -13.10 -11.18
C PHE A 306 6.14 -12.50 -11.12
N ALA A 307 5.23 -13.04 -11.90
CA ALA A 307 3.83 -12.60 -11.97
C ALA A 307 2.88 -13.80 -12.23
N PRO A 308 2.78 -14.77 -11.32
CA PRO A 308 2.14 -16.06 -11.57
C PRO A 308 0.62 -16.01 -11.73
N GLY A 309 -0.03 -14.85 -11.65
CA GLY A 309 -1.48 -14.71 -11.82
C GLY A 309 -1.89 -13.36 -12.39
N LYS A 310 -3.12 -13.27 -12.91
CA LYS A 310 -3.66 -12.05 -13.57
C LYS A 310 -3.49 -10.78 -12.73
N HIS A 311 -3.71 -10.85 -11.41
CA HIS A 311 -3.56 -9.69 -10.53
C HIS A 311 -2.10 -9.23 -10.39
N HIS A 312 -1.12 -10.15 -10.51
CA HIS A 312 0.30 -9.78 -10.56
C HIS A 312 0.65 -9.09 -11.88
N VAL A 313 0.12 -9.59 -13.00
CA VAL A 313 0.29 -8.96 -14.31
C VAL A 313 -0.31 -7.55 -14.30
N MET A 314 -1.47 -7.35 -13.66
CA MET A 314 -2.04 -5.99 -13.47
C MET A 314 -1.11 -5.07 -12.69
N ASN A 315 -0.44 -5.57 -11.64
CA ASN A 315 0.57 -4.79 -10.92
C ASN A 315 1.75 -4.43 -11.82
N VAL A 316 2.21 -5.36 -12.68
CA VAL A 316 3.29 -5.11 -13.67
C VAL A 316 2.88 -4.01 -14.64
N LEU A 317 1.65 -4.02 -15.16
CA LEU A 317 1.13 -2.96 -16.04
C LEU A 317 1.14 -1.59 -15.35
N GLY A 318 0.63 -1.52 -14.11
CA GLY A 318 0.62 -0.27 -13.33
C GLY A 318 2.02 0.27 -13.05
N VAL A 319 2.96 -0.62 -12.74
CA VAL A 319 4.38 -0.29 -12.51
C VAL A 319 5.05 0.18 -13.80
N ALA A 320 4.82 -0.50 -14.93
CA ALA A 320 5.34 -0.10 -16.22
C ALA A 320 4.79 1.28 -16.64
N ALA A 321 3.48 1.53 -16.41
CA ALA A 321 2.87 2.84 -16.65
C ALA A 321 3.55 3.94 -15.83
N ALA A 322 3.77 3.69 -14.52
CA ALA A 322 4.43 4.66 -13.65
C ALA A 322 5.88 4.92 -14.06
N ALA A 323 6.64 3.88 -14.40
CA ALA A 323 8.02 4.02 -14.84
C ALA A 323 8.15 4.76 -16.19
N LEU A 324 7.33 4.43 -17.18
CA LEU A 324 7.26 5.18 -18.44
C LEU A 324 6.90 6.64 -18.21
N SER A 325 5.99 6.92 -17.28
CA SER A 325 5.58 8.29 -16.90
C SER A 325 6.74 9.12 -16.35
N LEU A 326 7.70 8.49 -15.69
CA LEU A 326 8.95 9.13 -15.22
C LEU A 326 10.04 9.23 -16.30
N ASN A 327 9.75 8.92 -17.56
CA ASN A 327 10.70 8.84 -18.69
C ASN A 327 11.75 7.71 -18.55
N ILE A 328 11.49 6.68 -17.76
CA ILE A 328 12.38 5.53 -17.67
C ILE A 328 12.24 4.72 -18.96
N ASP A 329 13.36 4.36 -19.54
CA ASP A 329 13.40 3.61 -20.81
C ASP A 329 12.96 2.14 -20.63
N LYS A 330 12.55 1.52 -21.73
CA LYS A 330 12.02 0.16 -21.74
C LYS A 330 13.01 -0.88 -21.23
N ASP A 331 14.29 -0.73 -21.57
CA ASP A 331 15.32 -1.70 -21.21
C ASP A 331 15.57 -1.70 -19.69
N THR A 332 15.57 -0.51 -19.08
CA THR A 332 15.66 -0.34 -17.63
C THR A 332 14.43 -0.94 -16.94
N ILE A 333 13.22 -0.70 -17.47
CA ILE A 333 11.98 -1.28 -16.92
C ILE A 333 12.01 -2.80 -16.99
N THR A 334 12.34 -3.37 -18.15
CA THR A 334 12.38 -4.81 -18.37
C THR A 334 13.44 -5.48 -17.48
N LYS A 335 14.64 -4.89 -17.41
CA LYS A 335 15.72 -5.38 -16.55
C LYS A 335 15.35 -5.34 -15.06
N GLY A 336 14.74 -4.26 -14.60
CA GLY A 336 14.30 -4.12 -13.22
C GLY A 336 13.23 -5.16 -12.85
N LEU A 337 12.20 -5.29 -13.68
CA LEU A 337 11.12 -6.26 -13.46
C LEU A 337 11.62 -7.72 -13.50
N LYS A 338 12.63 -8.04 -14.32
CA LYS A 338 13.26 -9.36 -14.33
C LYS A 338 13.92 -9.72 -13.01
N ASN A 339 14.39 -8.74 -12.26
CA ASN A 339 15.00 -8.93 -10.94
C ASN A 339 13.96 -9.13 -9.83
N TYR A 340 12.70 -8.76 -10.06
CA TYR A 340 11.65 -8.94 -9.07
C TYR A 340 11.31 -10.43 -8.89
N LYS A 341 11.40 -10.92 -7.66
CA LYS A 341 11.17 -12.34 -7.31
C LYS A 341 10.04 -12.52 -6.29
N GLY A 342 9.09 -11.56 -6.23
CA GLY A 342 8.06 -11.52 -5.21
C GLY A 342 8.55 -10.89 -3.91
N ILE A 343 7.68 -10.84 -2.93
CA ILE A 343 7.99 -10.36 -1.58
C ILE A 343 7.51 -11.38 -0.55
N PRO A 344 8.27 -11.56 0.55
CA PRO A 344 7.91 -12.52 1.60
C PRO A 344 6.48 -12.30 2.11
N GLY A 345 5.71 -13.38 2.20
CA GLY A 345 4.33 -13.36 2.65
C GLY A 345 3.29 -12.90 1.64
N ARG A 346 3.69 -12.59 0.40
CA ARG A 346 2.76 -12.20 -0.68
C ARG A 346 3.09 -12.94 -1.96
N THR A 347 2.48 -14.12 -2.10
CA THR A 347 2.77 -15.03 -3.22
C THR A 347 4.26 -15.30 -3.35
N ASN A 348 4.87 -15.79 -2.26
CA ASN A 348 6.31 -16.10 -2.23
C ASN A 348 6.54 -17.58 -2.53
N LYS A 349 7.35 -17.87 -3.54
CA LYS A 349 7.79 -19.22 -3.88
C LYS A 349 9.13 -19.54 -3.21
N LYS A 350 9.22 -20.68 -2.54
CA LYS A 350 10.46 -21.20 -1.95
C LYS A 350 10.55 -22.71 -2.11
N ASN A 351 11.75 -23.23 -2.14
CA ASN A 351 12.02 -24.68 -2.13
C ASN A 351 12.30 -25.13 -0.69
N MET A 352 11.65 -26.18 -0.24
CA MET A 352 11.86 -26.82 1.05
C MET A 352 12.12 -28.31 0.87
N GLY A 353 13.39 -28.70 0.90
CA GLY A 353 13.79 -30.06 0.56
C GLY A 353 13.48 -30.38 -0.89
N ASN A 354 12.61 -31.36 -1.11
CA ASN A 354 12.22 -31.86 -2.43
C ASN A 354 10.87 -31.31 -2.90
N ILE A 355 10.28 -30.33 -2.21
CA ILE A 355 8.98 -29.74 -2.55
C ILE A 355 9.08 -28.25 -2.83
N THR A 356 8.18 -27.77 -3.68
CA THR A 356 7.90 -26.35 -3.87
C THR A 356 6.81 -25.90 -2.90
N VAL A 357 7.05 -24.78 -2.22
CA VAL A 357 6.08 -24.13 -1.34
C VAL A 357 5.78 -22.74 -1.88
N ILE A 358 4.48 -22.46 -2.08
CA ILE A 358 3.97 -21.13 -2.39
C ILE A 358 3.27 -20.62 -1.13
N GLU A 359 3.71 -19.48 -0.61
CA GLU A 359 3.15 -18.86 0.58
C GLU A 359 2.35 -17.60 0.23
N GLU A 360 1.10 -17.57 0.64
CA GLU A 360 0.24 -16.39 0.66
C GLU A 360 -0.14 -16.09 2.11
N ILE A 361 0.64 -15.20 2.77
CA ILE A 361 0.48 -14.89 4.18
C ILE A 361 0.29 -13.38 4.34
N ASN A 362 -0.93 -12.94 4.45
CA ASN A 362 -1.21 -11.52 4.68
C ASN A 362 -2.52 -11.32 5.45
N PRO A 363 -2.69 -10.17 6.11
CA PRO A 363 -3.87 -9.90 6.93
C PRO A 363 -5.15 -9.64 6.12
N GLY A 364 -5.02 -9.32 4.84
CA GLY A 364 -6.13 -8.97 3.95
C GLY A 364 -6.60 -10.12 3.05
N ILE A 365 -6.26 -11.38 3.37
CA ILE A 365 -6.78 -12.54 2.63
C ILE A 365 -8.30 -12.61 2.77
N ASN A 366 -8.98 -12.70 1.63
CA ASN A 366 -10.41 -12.91 1.49
C ASN A 366 -10.68 -14.05 0.50
N THR A 367 -11.93 -14.43 0.29
CA THR A 367 -12.33 -15.54 -0.59
C THR A 367 -11.79 -15.40 -2.01
N LYS A 368 -11.87 -14.20 -2.60
CA LYS A 368 -11.33 -13.93 -3.95
C LYS A 368 -9.81 -14.09 -4.03
N ALA A 369 -9.10 -13.71 -2.98
CA ALA A 369 -7.64 -13.90 -2.92
C ALA A 369 -7.28 -15.39 -2.81
N ILE A 370 -8.04 -16.19 -2.04
CA ILE A 370 -7.88 -17.64 -1.94
C ILE A 370 -8.11 -18.28 -3.32
N GLU A 371 -9.21 -17.96 -3.98
CA GLU A 371 -9.54 -18.46 -5.31
C GLU A 371 -8.44 -18.09 -6.33
N ALA A 372 -8.00 -16.85 -6.35
CA ALA A 372 -6.93 -16.40 -7.23
C ALA A 372 -5.61 -17.15 -6.97
N SER A 373 -5.28 -17.45 -5.70
CA SER A 373 -4.09 -18.21 -5.35
C SER A 373 -4.17 -19.67 -5.82
N ILE A 374 -5.35 -20.27 -5.72
CA ILE A 374 -5.58 -21.64 -6.20
C ILE A 374 -5.48 -21.70 -7.73
N ASN A 375 -6.04 -20.73 -8.42
CA ASN A 375 -6.02 -20.65 -9.89
C ASN A 375 -4.64 -20.40 -10.51
N MET A 376 -3.63 -20.07 -9.69
CA MET A 376 -2.23 -19.99 -10.14
C MET A 376 -1.57 -21.36 -10.28
N LEU A 377 -2.14 -22.41 -9.69
CA LEU A 377 -1.54 -23.75 -9.71
C LEU A 377 -1.78 -24.41 -11.05
N ASP A 378 -0.73 -25.07 -11.58
CA ASP A 378 -0.88 -25.97 -12.72
C ASP A 378 -1.68 -27.21 -12.28
N ASP A 379 -2.70 -27.58 -13.05
CA ASP A 379 -3.54 -28.76 -12.77
C ASP A 379 -2.75 -30.08 -12.86
N ASN A 380 -1.62 -30.08 -13.56
CA ASN A 380 -0.72 -31.23 -13.67
C ASN A 380 0.22 -31.40 -12.45
N GLU A 381 0.31 -30.42 -11.57
CA GLU A 381 1.16 -30.47 -10.39
C GLU A 381 0.37 -30.94 -9.15
N ASN A 382 1.00 -31.79 -8.35
CA ASN A 382 0.40 -32.36 -7.15
C ASN A 382 0.62 -31.47 -5.92
N TYR A 383 -0.31 -30.53 -5.71
CA TYR A 383 -0.31 -29.62 -4.56
C TYR A 383 -1.24 -30.10 -3.43
N ILE A 384 -0.77 -29.91 -2.19
CA ILE A 384 -1.64 -29.77 -1.03
C ILE A 384 -1.99 -28.26 -0.91
N ILE A 385 -3.26 -27.94 -0.77
CA ILE A 385 -3.72 -26.57 -0.55
C ILE A 385 -4.06 -26.42 0.94
N SER A 386 -3.32 -25.59 1.66
CA SER A 386 -3.62 -25.28 3.05
C SER A 386 -4.29 -23.93 3.18
N ILE A 387 -5.45 -23.88 3.84
CA ILE A 387 -6.20 -22.64 4.08
C ILE A 387 -6.42 -22.47 5.58
N GLY A 388 -6.11 -21.27 6.09
CA GLY A 388 -6.28 -20.98 7.51
C GLY A 388 -6.04 -19.54 7.88
N GLY A 389 -5.86 -19.31 9.17
CA GLY A 389 -5.57 -17.96 9.67
C GLY A 389 -5.85 -17.77 11.15
N ASP A 390 -5.50 -16.56 11.59
CA ASP A 390 -5.76 -16.05 12.93
C ASP A 390 -6.87 -14.98 12.86
N TYR A 391 -7.65 -14.78 13.93
CA TYR A 391 -8.62 -13.70 14.08
C TYR A 391 -7.97 -12.42 14.62
N GLY A 392 -8.71 -11.30 14.53
CA GLY A 392 -8.30 -10.01 15.11
C GLY A 392 -7.06 -9.38 14.46
N ILE A 393 -6.77 -9.73 13.21
CA ILE A 393 -5.61 -9.18 12.49
C ILE A 393 -5.95 -7.86 11.79
N THR A 394 -7.19 -7.71 11.31
CA THR A 394 -7.74 -6.48 10.73
C THR A 394 -9.13 -6.20 11.30
N CYS A 395 -9.67 -5.00 11.05
CA CYS A 395 -11.02 -4.64 11.48
C CYS A 395 -12.11 -5.46 10.79
N GLU A 396 -11.84 -6.01 9.61
CA GLU A 396 -12.73 -6.89 8.86
C GLU A 396 -12.23 -8.33 9.01
N GLU A 397 -13.13 -9.23 9.35
CA GLU A 397 -12.85 -10.66 9.37
C GLU A 397 -13.16 -11.29 8.01
N ILE A 398 -12.63 -12.48 7.77
CA ILE A 398 -12.85 -13.23 6.53
C ILE A 398 -14.29 -13.75 6.49
N ASP A 399 -14.90 -13.72 5.31
CA ASP A 399 -16.21 -14.36 5.06
C ASP A 399 -16.01 -15.88 4.97
N GLU A 400 -16.22 -16.54 6.11
CA GLU A 400 -16.02 -17.99 6.24
C GLU A 400 -17.05 -18.82 5.47
N ASP A 401 -18.28 -18.29 5.31
CA ASP A 401 -19.33 -18.99 4.56
C ASP A 401 -18.98 -18.99 3.07
N ALA A 402 -18.54 -17.88 2.52
CA ALA A 402 -18.07 -17.81 1.14
C ALA A 402 -16.81 -18.67 0.91
N VAL A 403 -15.89 -18.76 1.88
CA VAL A 403 -14.74 -19.68 1.77
C VAL A 403 -15.17 -21.13 1.84
N ALA A 404 -16.12 -21.48 2.71
CA ALA A 404 -16.65 -22.84 2.79
C ALA A 404 -17.37 -23.25 1.48
N GLU A 405 -18.15 -22.36 0.88
CA GLU A 405 -18.77 -22.57 -0.43
C GLU A 405 -17.70 -22.82 -1.50
N LEU A 406 -16.67 -21.98 -1.59
CA LEU A 406 -15.56 -22.18 -2.51
C LEU A 406 -14.90 -23.56 -2.31
N ILE A 407 -14.56 -23.94 -1.07
CA ILE A 407 -13.94 -25.23 -0.77
C ILE A 407 -14.83 -26.41 -1.19
N ASN A 408 -16.15 -26.32 -1.02
CA ASN A 408 -17.09 -27.36 -1.40
C ASN A 408 -17.13 -27.62 -2.92
N THR A 409 -16.78 -26.62 -3.75
CA THR A 409 -16.73 -26.76 -5.23
C THR A 409 -15.41 -27.32 -5.75
N LEU A 410 -14.33 -27.28 -4.94
CA LEU A 410 -12.98 -27.65 -5.39
C LEU A 410 -12.75 -29.16 -5.29
N ASP A 411 -12.29 -29.78 -6.36
CA ASP A 411 -11.77 -31.16 -6.35
C ASP A 411 -10.25 -31.16 -6.17
N LYS A 412 -9.81 -30.73 -5.01
CA LYS A 412 -8.38 -30.59 -4.65
C LYS A 412 -8.13 -31.14 -3.24
N ASP A 413 -6.87 -31.50 -2.95
CA ASP A 413 -6.43 -31.97 -1.64
C ASP A 413 -6.26 -30.78 -0.67
N ILE A 414 -7.27 -30.54 0.17
CA ILE A 414 -7.34 -29.36 1.04
C ILE A 414 -7.09 -29.73 2.49
N ILE A 415 -6.31 -28.90 3.18
CA ILE A 415 -6.08 -28.97 4.63
C ILE A 415 -6.48 -27.63 5.24
N LEU A 416 -7.28 -27.67 6.28
CA LEU A 416 -7.60 -26.49 7.08
C LEU A 416 -6.70 -26.39 8.31
N THR A 417 -6.28 -25.16 8.67
CA THR A 417 -5.37 -24.93 9.79
C THR A 417 -5.66 -23.61 10.53
N GLY A 418 -5.21 -23.49 11.78
CA GLY A 418 -5.43 -22.30 12.59
C GLY A 418 -6.87 -22.11 13.07
N GLU A 419 -7.15 -20.95 13.68
CA GLU A 419 -8.47 -20.64 14.26
C GLU A 419 -9.55 -20.49 13.16
N VAL A 420 -9.25 -19.74 12.11
CA VAL A 420 -10.12 -19.53 10.96
C VAL A 420 -10.42 -20.86 10.25
N GLY A 421 -9.39 -21.68 10.03
CA GLY A 421 -9.58 -22.99 9.41
C GLY A 421 -10.47 -23.92 10.23
N LYS A 422 -10.41 -23.85 11.56
CA LYS A 422 -11.29 -24.62 12.45
C LYS A 422 -12.76 -24.18 12.34
N SER A 423 -13.00 -22.88 12.21
CA SER A 423 -14.35 -22.34 12.04
C SER A 423 -14.95 -22.74 10.69
N ILE A 424 -14.17 -22.58 9.60
CA ILE A 424 -14.58 -22.98 8.25
C ILE A 424 -14.92 -24.47 8.20
N LEU A 425 -14.15 -25.33 8.89
CA LEU A 425 -14.41 -26.78 8.92
C LEU A 425 -15.84 -27.13 9.35
N ASN A 426 -16.40 -26.37 10.31
CA ASN A 426 -17.76 -26.61 10.82
C ASN A 426 -18.86 -26.23 9.82
N LYS A 427 -18.52 -25.53 8.73
CA LYS A 427 -19.43 -25.06 7.68
C LYS A 427 -19.36 -25.89 6.39
N LEU A 428 -18.42 -26.85 6.33
CA LEU A 428 -18.22 -27.66 5.13
C LEU A 428 -19.24 -28.82 5.01
N ASN A 429 -19.62 -29.09 3.78
CA ASN A 429 -20.47 -30.23 3.42
C ASN A 429 -19.67 -31.51 3.05
N ARG A 430 -18.34 -31.41 3.09
CA ARG A 430 -17.41 -32.52 2.76
C ARG A 430 -16.39 -32.73 3.89
N LYS A 431 -15.80 -33.93 3.92
CA LYS A 431 -14.70 -34.20 4.86
C LYS A 431 -13.40 -33.55 4.37
N VAL A 432 -12.85 -32.67 5.17
CA VAL A 432 -11.55 -32.03 4.92
C VAL A 432 -10.67 -32.25 6.16
N LYS A 433 -9.38 -32.46 5.93
CA LYS A 433 -8.41 -32.65 7.02
C LYS A 433 -8.16 -31.34 7.76
N PHE A 434 -8.17 -31.40 9.09
CA PHE A 434 -7.80 -30.26 9.94
C PHE A 434 -6.49 -30.55 10.68
N ILE A 435 -5.56 -29.61 10.65
CA ILE A 435 -4.30 -29.65 11.40
C ILE A 435 -4.19 -28.34 12.19
N LYS A 436 -4.16 -28.45 13.51
CA LYS A 436 -4.19 -27.27 14.39
C LYS A 436 -2.93 -26.41 14.24
N ASP A 437 -1.76 -27.05 14.27
CA ASP A 437 -0.47 -26.36 14.11
C ASP A 437 -0.10 -26.26 12.63
N TYR A 438 0.00 -25.06 12.14
CA TYR A 438 0.34 -24.82 10.74
C TYR A 438 1.74 -25.34 10.34
N ASN A 439 2.72 -25.42 11.27
CA ASN A 439 4.03 -26.02 10.98
C ASN A 439 3.91 -27.51 10.59
N SER A 440 3.00 -28.22 11.22
CA SER A 440 2.72 -29.63 10.90
C SER A 440 2.18 -29.83 9.47
N VAL A 441 1.64 -28.77 8.83
CA VAL A 441 1.23 -28.80 7.42
C VAL A 441 2.45 -28.90 6.50
N TYR A 442 3.49 -28.10 6.78
CA TYR A 442 4.76 -28.14 6.04
C TYR A 442 5.44 -29.51 6.18
N GLU A 443 5.51 -30.03 7.42
CA GLU A 443 6.08 -31.39 7.67
C GLU A 443 5.32 -32.47 6.91
N LEU A 444 3.98 -32.37 6.87
CA LEU A 444 3.16 -33.34 6.12
C LEU A 444 3.43 -33.26 4.62
N ALA A 445 3.53 -32.05 4.06
CA ALA A 445 3.83 -31.85 2.63
C ALA A 445 5.18 -32.44 2.27
N ILE A 446 6.21 -32.16 3.06
CA ILE A 446 7.59 -32.72 2.87
C ILE A 446 7.55 -34.23 2.96
N LYS A 447 6.93 -34.81 4.00
CA LYS A 447 6.83 -36.26 4.20
C LYS A 447 6.16 -36.98 3.03
N ASN A 448 5.15 -36.35 2.41
CA ASN A 448 4.42 -36.93 1.29
C ASN A 448 5.04 -36.56 -0.08
N SER A 449 6.11 -35.79 -0.12
CA SER A 449 6.72 -35.26 -1.36
C SER A 449 5.70 -34.56 -2.26
N LYS A 450 4.77 -33.80 -1.65
CA LYS A 450 3.78 -32.99 -2.35
C LYS A 450 4.11 -31.52 -2.24
N ASN A 451 3.96 -30.77 -3.32
CA ASN A 451 4.06 -29.32 -3.30
C ASN A 451 2.99 -28.71 -2.36
N LEU A 452 3.22 -27.51 -1.85
CA LEU A 452 2.32 -26.87 -0.89
C LEU A 452 1.95 -25.47 -1.35
N LEU A 453 0.65 -25.20 -1.49
CA LEU A 453 0.13 -23.83 -1.48
C LEU A 453 -0.37 -23.53 -0.06
N PHE A 454 0.32 -22.65 0.65
CA PHE A 454 0.01 -22.27 2.02
C PHE A 454 -0.62 -20.90 2.06
N ILE A 455 -1.94 -20.84 2.27
CA ILE A 455 -2.74 -19.62 2.36
C ILE A 455 -3.10 -19.41 3.83
N TYR A 456 -2.58 -18.34 4.43
CA TYR A 456 -2.77 -18.11 5.85
C TYR A 456 -3.00 -16.62 6.17
N ARG A 457 -4.18 -16.29 6.68
CA ARG A 457 -4.53 -14.94 7.09
C ARG A 457 -3.83 -14.58 8.39
N SER A 458 -2.74 -13.85 8.32
CA SER A 458 -1.97 -13.37 9.47
C SER A 458 -0.99 -12.27 9.07
N ASP A 459 -0.36 -11.61 10.06
CA ASP A 459 0.80 -10.76 9.80
C ASP A 459 2.03 -11.66 9.58
N TYR A 460 2.58 -11.66 8.37
CA TYR A 460 3.78 -12.41 8.01
C TYR A 460 4.93 -12.22 9.01
N ARG A 461 5.11 -11.00 9.50
CA ARG A 461 6.17 -10.67 10.48
C ARG A 461 5.99 -11.36 11.83
N LYS A 462 4.74 -11.63 12.22
CA LYS A 462 4.44 -12.39 13.45
C LYS A 462 4.73 -13.87 13.26
N LEU A 463 4.41 -14.43 12.07
CA LEU A 463 4.67 -15.83 11.76
C LEU A 463 6.16 -16.12 11.55
N SER A 464 6.90 -15.24 10.89
CA SER A 464 8.34 -15.41 10.63
C SER A 464 9.22 -15.34 11.89
N LYS A 465 8.66 -14.93 13.02
CA LYS A 465 9.35 -14.89 14.33
C LYS A 465 9.04 -16.10 15.22
N ARG A 466 8.20 -17.02 14.77
CA ARG A 466 7.80 -18.22 15.51
C ARG A 466 8.68 -19.42 15.19
#